data_d4bc0ec962c0a837938bec07bfe95356
#
_entry.id   d4bc0ec962c0a837938bec07bfe95356
#
_cell.length_a   1.000
_cell.length_b   1.000
_cell.length_c   1.000
_cell.angle_alpha   90.00
_cell.angle_beta   90.00
_cell.angle_gamma   90.00
#
_symmetry.space_group_name_H-M   'P 1'
#
loop_
_entity.id
_entity.type
_entity.pdbx_description
1 polymer ?
#
loop_
_entity_poly.entity_id
_entity_poly.type
_entity_poly.pdbx_seq_one_letter_code
_entity_poly.pdbx_strand_id
1 'polypeptide(L)'
;MKLDCRVGKRLGMRIPFFQPSIGDREVEAAVAVLQSGWLTTGRKCREFEERFADLLGGGVETVAVNSATAGIHLAAEACGIGPGDGVLVPTLTFSATAAAFHHLGADIILVDVDPVSLTIDLDDADRKWTPQCKAIAPVHFGGWPCDVEAIAKFAKRRGLKVVEDAAHALPAHRNKRLVGASNSDACIFSFYANKTITTGEGGMIATRDPVVAARARTMRTHGLNRDAFDRFSRVGASWSYDIVAPGFKYNLTDLAAAIGLAQLERVYEFQARREAIAERYLQHLADLPIDLPARGPENGLHAWHLFPIRIRSEACARRDDIIERLTAKGIGSSVHYRPLHQMTYWRRQLQGQTRCFPVADRYFEGALTLPLYPGMGEVETDEVISVLRGALR
;
A
#
# COMPACT_ATOMS: atom_id res chain seq x y z
N MET A 1 -20.13 -14.76 -24.57
CA MET A 1 -19.57 -13.54 -25.15
C MET A 1 -18.12 -13.44 -24.62
N LYS A 2 -17.13 -13.83 -25.42
CA LYS A 2 -15.73 -13.73 -24.99
C LYS A 2 -15.38 -12.23 -24.91
N LEU A 3 -15.24 -11.70 -23.72
CA LEU A 3 -14.69 -10.37 -23.50
C LEU A 3 -13.21 -10.38 -23.90
N ASP A 4 -12.87 -9.69 -24.99
CA ASP A 4 -11.48 -9.46 -25.39
C ASP A 4 -10.85 -8.48 -24.39
N CYS A 5 -10.24 -9.02 -23.33
CA CYS A 5 -9.61 -8.26 -22.24
C CYS A 5 -8.33 -7.51 -22.67
N ARG A 6 -8.26 -6.96 -23.88
CA ARG A 6 -7.16 -6.11 -24.35
C ARG A 6 -7.32 -4.65 -23.86
N VAL A 7 -7.42 -4.42 -22.57
CA VAL A 7 -7.55 -3.06 -21.99
C VAL A 7 -6.27 -2.22 -22.16
N GLY A 8 -5.10 -2.84 -22.31
CA GLY A 8 -3.81 -2.15 -22.41
C GLY A 8 -3.59 -1.31 -23.68
N LYS A 9 -4.32 -1.55 -24.77
CA LYS A 9 -4.12 -0.81 -26.04
C LYS A 9 -4.74 0.60 -26.07
N ARG A 10 -5.53 1.01 -25.08
CA ARG A 10 -6.22 2.30 -25.08
C ARG A 10 -5.39 3.50 -24.61
N LEU A 11 -4.22 3.29 -23.99
CA LEU A 11 -3.35 4.37 -23.49
C LEU A 11 -2.14 4.68 -24.39
N GLY A 12 -2.03 4.09 -25.57
CA GLY A 12 -0.92 4.32 -26.49
C GLY A 12 0.42 3.69 -26.03
N MET A 13 0.50 3.11 -24.84
CA MET A 13 1.67 2.40 -24.34
C MET A 13 1.58 0.91 -24.68
N ARG A 14 2.65 0.37 -25.27
CA ARG A 14 2.74 -1.05 -25.60
C ARG A 14 3.05 -1.90 -24.36
N ILE A 15 3.90 -1.41 -23.48
CA ILE A 15 4.19 -1.96 -22.15
C ILE A 15 3.78 -0.90 -21.14
N PRO A 16 2.56 -0.96 -20.57
CA PRO A 16 2.12 0.01 -19.57
C PRO A 16 2.92 -0.11 -18.28
N PHE A 17 2.96 0.93 -17.45
CA PHE A 17 3.62 0.88 -16.14
C PHE A 17 3.02 -0.19 -15.22
N PHE A 18 1.70 -0.35 -15.25
CA PHE A 18 0.97 -1.42 -14.57
C PHE A 18 -0.22 -1.88 -15.39
N GLN A 19 -0.64 -3.11 -15.14
CA GLN A 19 -1.88 -3.67 -15.68
C GLN A 19 -2.48 -4.62 -14.65
N PRO A 20 -3.75 -4.42 -14.23
CA PRO A 20 -4.42 -5.34 -13.33
C PRO A 20 -4.65 -6.69 -14.03
N SER A 21 -4.50 -7.77 -13.28
CA SER A 21 -4.73 -9.13 -13.79
C SER A 21 -6.18 -9.53 -13.54
N ILE A 22 -7.08 -9.11 -14.42
CA ILE A 22 -8.51 -9.41 -14.36
C ILE A 22 -8.82 -10.51 -15.40
N GLY A 23 -9.55 -11.54 -14.99
CA GLY A 23 -9.97 -12.66 -15.83
C GLY A 23 -11.43 -13.03 -15.61
N ASP A 24 -11.81 -14.20 -16.14
CA ASP A 24 -13.20 -14.69 -16.10
C ASP A 24 -13.72 -14.84 -14.66
N ARG A 25 -12.87 -15.24 -13.71
CA ARG A 25 -13.25 -15.41 -12.29
C ARG A 25 -13.73 -14.10 -11.66
N GLU A 26 -13.02 -13.00 -11.88
CA GLU A 26 -13.38 -11.68 -11.36
C GLU A 26 -14.67 -11.17 -12.04
N VAL A 27 -14.82 -11.42 -13.34
CA VAL A 27 -16.02 -11.05 -14.10
C VAL A 27 -17.24 -11.84 -13.60
N GLU A 28 -17.14 -13.16 -13.45
CA GLU A 28 -18.20 -14.01 -12.94
C GLU A 28 -18.61 -13.64 -11.51
N ALA A 29 -17.64 -13.37 -10.63
CA ALA A 29 -17.90 -12.93 -9.27
C ALA A 29 -18.65 -11.59 -9.22
N ALA A 30 -18.27 -10.62 -10.06
CA ALA A 30 -18.96 -9.34 -10.18
C ALA A 30 -20.40 -9.51 -10.72
N VAL A 31 -20.58 -10.31 -11.78
CA VAL A 31 -21.90 -10.61 -12.36
C VAL A 31 -22.83 -11.28 -11.34
N ALA A 32 -22.33 -12.24 -10.56
CA ALA A 32 -23.13 -12.89 -9.52
C ALA A 32 -23.65 -11.90 -8.47
N VAL A 33 -22.82 -10.91 -8.07
CA VAL A 33 -23.26 -9.85 -7.14
C VAL A 33 -24.29 -8.94 -7.78
N LEU A 34 -24.10 -8.53 -9.05
CA LEU A 34 -25.09 -7.71 -9.77
C LEU A 34 -26.45 -8.42 -9.88
N GLN A 35 -26.45 -9.72 -10.18
CA GLN A 35 -27.66 -10.54 -10.28
C GLN A 35 -28.34 -10.76 -8.92
N SER A 36 -27.59 -10.77 -7.82
CA SER A 36 -28.16 -10.90 -6.48
C SER A 36 -28.97 -9.69 -6.03
N GLY A 37 -28.76 -8.53 -6.66
CA GLY A 37 -29.37 -7.25 -6.28
C GLY A 37 -28.80 -6.63 -4.99
N TRP A 38 -27.89 -7.29 -4.27
CA TRP A 38 -27.25 -6.74 -3.07
C TRP A 38 -25.86 -6.18 -3.40
N LEU A 39 -25.75 -4.86 -3.60
CA LEU A 39 -24.53 -4.23 -4.12
C LEU A 39 -23.64 -3.60 -3.03
N THR A 40 -24.23 -3.13 -1.92
CA THR A 40 -23.52 -2.49 -0.82
C THR A 40 -22.85 -3.52 0.12
N THR A 41 -22.28 -3.06 1.21
CA THR A 41 -21.66 -3.95 2.23
C THR A 41 -22.60 -5.04 2.69
N GLY A 42 -22.19 -6.29 2.58
CA GLY A 42 -23.01 -7.47 2.91
C GLY A 42 -22.18 -8.73 3.11
N ARG A 43 -22.68 -9.84 2.55
CA ARG A 43 -22.05 -11.17 2.72
C ARG A 43 -20.67 -11.27 2.08
N LYS A 44 -20.46 -10.65 0.90
CA LYS A 44 -19.17 -10.71 0.21
C LYS A 44 -18.08 -9.90 0.93
N CYS A 45 -18.44 -8.77 1.50
CA CYS A 45 -17.51 -8.03 2.36
C CYS A 45 -17.10 -8.84 3.59
N ARG A 46 -18.06 -9.49 4.27
CA ARG A 46 -17.78 -10.34 5.44
C ARG A 46 -16.91 -11.53 5.06
N GLU A 47 -17.24 -12.24 3.98
CA GLU A 47 -16.46 -13.35 3.44
C GLU A 47 -15.02 -12.92 3.08
N PHE A 48 -14.86 -11.73 2.48
CA PHE A 48 -13.55 -11.19 2.14
C PHE A 48 -12.73 -10.85 3.39
N GLU A 49 -13.36 -10.25 4.42
CA GLU A 49 -12.73 -10.03 5.72
C GLU A 49 -12.25 -11.37 6.31
N GLU A 50 -13.11 -12.38 6.43
CA GLU A 50 -12.79 -13.69 6.98
C GLU A 50 -11.64 -14.37 6.22
N ARG A 51 -11.71 -14.44 4.89
CA ARG A 51 -10.68 -15.06 4.06
C ARG A 51 -9.34 -14.31 4.12
N PHE A 52 -9.38 -13.00 4.26
CA PHE A 52 -8.15 -12.21 4.42
C PHE A 52 -7.54 -12.41 5.81
N ALA A 53 -8.34 -12.51 6.86
CA ALA A 53 -7.90 -12.88 8.20
C ALA A 53 -7.26 -14.28 8.24
N ASP A 54 -7.87 -15.26 7.56
CA ASP A 54 -7.31 -16.61 7.42
C ASP A 54 -5.94 -16.60 6.74
N LEU A 55 -5.78 -15.80 5.67
CA LEU A 55 -4.49 -15.63 4.99
C LEU A 55 -3.41 -15.12 5.94
N LEU A 56 -3.73 -14.13 6.79
CA LEU A 56 -2.77 -13.55 7.74
C LEU A 56 -2.46 -14.48 8.92
N GLY A 57 -3.31 -15.47 9.17
CA GLY A 57 -3.16 -16.41 10.26
C GLY A 57 -3.82 -15.95 11.56
N GLY A 58 -4.30 -16.94 12.34
CA GLY A 58 -5.24 -16.81 13.45
C GLY A 58 -5.05 -15.66 14.44
N GLY A 59 -6.19 -15.13 14.92
CA GLY A 59 -6.27 -14.06 15.91
C GLY A 59 -6.04 -12.66 15.35
N VAL A 60 -6.08 -12.48 14.01
CA VAL A 60 -6.15 -11.18 13.34
C VAL A 60 -7.60 -10.91 12.97
N GLU A 61 -8.12 -9.75 13.34
CA GLU A 61 -9.39 -9.23 12.83
C GLU A 61 -9.13 -8.32 11.63
N THR A 62 -10.03 -8.36 10.67
CA THR A 62 -9.94 -7.55 9.45
C THR A 62 -11.21 -6.72 9.25
N VAL A 63 -11.04 -5.52 8.69
CA VAL A 63 -12.14 -4.59 8.41
C VAL A 63 -11.96 -4.01 7.01
N ALA A 64 -12.84 -4.39 6.10
CA ALA A 64 -12.81 -3.91 4.72
C ALA A 64 -13.30 -2.46 4.62
N VAL A 65 -12.56 -1.65 3.85
CA VAL A 65 -12.82 -0.22 3.64
C VAL A 65 -12.68 0.14 2.16
N ASN A 66 -13.22 1.29 1.77
CA ASN A 66 -13.24 1.72 0.37
C ASN A 66 -11.88 2.21 -0.17
N SER A 67 -10.87 2.39 0.67
CA SER A 67 -9.50 2.73 0.29
C SER A 67 -8.53 2.52 1.46
N ALA A 68 -7.24 2.33 1.16
CA ALA A 68 -6.22 2.31 2.22
C ALA A 68 -6.15 3.63 2.99
N THR A 69 -6.36 4.77 2.34
CA THR A 69 -6.42 6.09 2.98
C THR A 69 -7.50 6.14 4.07
N ALA A 70 -8.70 5.64 3.76
CA ALA A 70 -9.78 5.49 4.72
C ALA A 70 -9.41 4.51 5.85
N GLY A 71 -8.69 3.44 5.53
CA GLY A 71 -8.19 2.48 6.51
C GLY A 71 -7.20 3.10 7.50
N ILE A 72 -6.21 3.85 7.02
CA ILE A 72 -5.24 4.57 7.89
C ILE A 72 -5.98 5.59 8.77
N HIS A 73 -6.91 6.35 8.20
CA HIS A 73 -7.69 7.34 8.93
C HIS A 73 -8.52 6.72 10.05
N LEU A 74 -9.26 5.63 9.77
CA LEU A 74 -10.04 4.92 10.79
C LEU A 74 -9.17 4.25 11.85
N ALA A 75 -8.03 3.65 11.47
CA ALA A 75 -7.12 3.03 12.42
C ALA A 75 -6.48 4.08 13.35
N ALA A 76 -6.07 5.22 12.81
CA ALA A 76 -5.54 6.33 13.59
C ALA A 76 -6.60 6.89 14.57
N GLU A 77 -7.84 7.08 14.11
CA GLU A 77 -8.97 7.50 14.96
C GLU A 77 -9.24 6.49 16.06
N ALA A 78 -9.29 5.19 15.73
CA ALA A 78 -9.50 4.13 16.70
C ALA A 78 -8.37 4.00 17.73
N CYS A 79 -7.14 4.39 17.36
CA CYS A 79 -5.99 4.49 18.26
C CYS A 79 -6.00 5.78 19.11
N GLY A 80 -7.00 6.64 18.96
CA GLY A 80 -7.14 7.88 19.72
C GLY A 80 -6.21 9.01 19.30
N ILE A 81 -5.71 9.00 18.06
CA ILE A 81 -4.87 10.07 17.51
C ILE A 81 -5.76 11.25 17.13
N GLY A 82 -5.34 12.46 17.51
CA GLY A 82 -6.09 13.68 17.31
C GLY A 82 -5.24 14.96 17.34
N PRO A 83 -5.90 16.13 17.51
CA PRO A 83 -5.23 17.42 17.49
C PRO A 83 -4.14 17.54 18.57
N GLY A 84 -2.95 18.01 18.16
CA GLY A 84 -1.79 18.18 19.03
C GLY A 84 -0.93 16.92 19.22
N ASP A 85 -1.35 15.78 18.68
CA ASP A 85 -0.56 14.56 18.69
C ASP A 85 0.45 14.57 17.53
N GLY A 86 1.72 14.31 17.81
CA GLY A 86 2.75 14.13 16.80
C GLY A 86 2.73 12.70 16.21
N VAL A 87 2.93 12.59 14.89
CA VAL A 87 3.03 11.31 14.20
C VAL A 87 4.30 11.25 13.37
N LEU A 88 5.15 10.26 13.65
CA LEU A 88 6.39 9.99 12.90
C LEU A 88 6.04 9.26 11.59
N VAL A 89 6.36 9.88 10.44
CA VAL A 89 6.02 9.37 9.10
C VAL A 89 7.25 9.44 8.20
N PRO A 90 7.60 8.38 7.43
CA PRO A 90 8.72 8.49 6.49
C PRO A 90 8.40 9.53 5.41
N THR A 91 9.40 10.36 5.09
CA THR A 91 9.23 11.41 4.06
C THR A 91 9.08 10.82 2.65
N LEU A 92 9.61 9.61 2.43
CA LEU A 92 9.50 8.87 1.17
C LEU A 92 8.27 7.94 1.22
N THR A 93 7.12 8.51 0.97
CA THR A 93 5.84 7.79 0.91
C THR A 93 4.85 8.49 0.00
N PHE A 94 3.75 7.82 -0.32
CA PHE A 94 2.58 8.47 -0.91
C PHE A 94 1.90 9.36 0.14
N SER A 95 1.36 10.50 -0.30
CA SER A 95 0.80 11.51 0.62
C SER A 95 -0.31 10.98 1.55
N ALA A 96 -1.00 9.91 1.15
CA ALA A 96 -2.10 9.34 1.94
C ALA A 96 -1.68 8.92 3.36
N THR A 97 -0.45 8.38 3.52
CA THR A 97 0.08 7.98 4.82
C THR A 97 0.09 9.14 5.82
N ALA A 98 0.59 10.30 5.39
CA ALA A 98 0.63 11.49 6.25
C ALA A 98 -0.75 12.19 6.33
N ALA A 99 -1.47 12.30 5.20
CA ALA A 99 -2.72 13.02 5.11
C ALA A 99 -3.81 12.43 6.00
N ALA A 100 -3.87 11.11 6.13
CA ALA A 100 -4.87 10.44 6.96
C ALA A 100 -4.80 10.86 8.44
N PHE A 101 -3.59 10.97 8.99
CA PHE A 101 -3.38 11.49 10.36
C PHE A 101 -3.62 12.99 10.43
N HIS A 102 -3.18 13.73 9.42
CA HIS A 102 -3.34 15.19 9.39
C HIS A 102 -4.82 15.59 9.35
N HIS A 103 -5.69 14.82 8.69
CA HIS A 103 -7.14 15.03 8.72
C HIS A 103 -7.77 14.87 10.11
N LEU A 104 -7.12 14.16 11.03
CA LEU A 104 -7.52 14.09 12.44
C LEU A 104 -6.98 15.27 13.28
N GLY A 105 -6.23 16.20 12.66
CA GLY A 105 -5.59 17.32 13.33
C GLY A 105 -4.23 17.00 13.94
N ALA A 106 -3.67 15.84 13.67
CA ALA A 106 -2.34 15.46 14.14
C ALA A 106 -1.23 16.22 13.40
N ASP A 107 -0.13 16.48 14.11
CA ASP A 107 1.08 17.08 13.59
C ASP A 107 1.99 16.02 12.96
N ILE A 108 2.33 16.20 11.68
CA ILE A 108 3.17 15.26 10.95
C ILE A 108 4.64 15.60 11.17
N ILE A 109 5.39 14.63 11.68
CA ILE A 109 6.85 14.72 11.89
C ILE A 109 7.51 13.79 10.86
N LEU A 110 8.09 14.39 9.82
CA LEU A 110 8.73 13.63 8.76
C LEU A 110 10.08 13.08 9.21
N VAL A 111 10.31 11.81 8.87
CA VAL A 111 11.51 11.03 9.18
C VAL A 111 12.18 10.61 7.88
N ASP A 112 13.51 10.57 7.84
CA ASP A 112 14.25 10.03 6.69
C ASP A 112 14.09 8.52 6.59
N VAL A 113 14.67 7.92 5.58
CA VAL A 113 14.54 6.49 5.30
C VAL A 113 15.88 5.77 5.34
N ASP A 114 15.87 4.49 5.62
CA ASP A 114 17.04 3.63 5.52
C ASP A 114 17.50 3.53 4.04
N PRO A 115 18.80 3.64 3.76
CA PRO A 115 19.31 3.72 2.39
C PRO A 115 19.15 2.41 1.58
N VAL A 116 18.94 1.28 2.22
CA VAL A 116 18.83 -0.04 1.57
C VAL A 116 17.36 -0.42 1.34
N SER A 117 16.58 -0.35 2.40
CA SER A 117 15.17 -0.77 2.40
C SER A 117 14.21 0.33 1.96
N LEU A 118 14.62 1.60 2.05
CA LEU A 118 13.79 2.80 1.85
C LEU A 118 12.57 2.85 2.79
N THR A 119 12.61 2.06 3.88
CA THR A 119 11.64 2.13 4.97
C THR A 119 12.08 3.15 6.02
N ILE A 120 11.23 3.44 7.01
CA ILE A 120 11.53 4.46 8.04
C ILE A 120 12.87 4.19 8.75
N ASP A 121 13.70 5.22 8.88
CA ASP A 121 14.94 5.20 9.67
C ASP A 121 14.62 5.45 11.16
N LEU A 122 14.82 4.42 12.00
CA LEU A 122 14.53 4.51 13.43
C LEU A 122 15.52 5.42 14.20
N ASP A 123 16.74 5.59 13.71
CA ASP A 123 17.71 6.50 14.33
C ASP A 123 17.30 7.96 14.06
N ASP A 124 16.83 8.27 12.85
CA ASP A 124 16.27 9.59 12.56
C ASP A 124 14.95 9.82 13.29
N ALA A 125 14.10 8.78 13.39
CA ALA A 125 12.87 8.82 14.19
C ALA A 125 13.16 9.15 15.67
N ASP A 126 14.22 8.57 16.23
CA ASP A 126 14.63 8.83 17.63
C ASP A 126 15.13 10.28 17.84
N ARG A 127 15.89 10.81 16.87
CA ARG A 127 16.33 12.21 16.88
C ARG A 127 15.17 13.21 16.79
N LYS A 128 14.10 12.86 16.10
CA LYS A 128 12.94 13.73 15.85
C LYS A 128 11.77 13.49 16.80
N TRP A 129 11.84 12.42 17.60
CA TRP A 129 10.83 12.12 18.60
C TRP A 129 10.73 13.24 19.66
N THR A 130 9.50 13.56 20.05
CA THR A 130 9.19 14.45 21.16
C THR A 130 8.10 13.84 22.04
N PRO A 131 7.89 14.32 23.28
CA PRO A 131 6.80 13.81 24.15
C PRO A 131 5.38 13.96 23.57
N GLN A 132 5.20 14.85 22.58
CA GLN A 132 3.94 15.02 21.85
C GLN A 132 3.69 13.89 20.84
N CYS A 133 4.73 13.15 20.46
CA CYS A 133 4.55 12.01 19.55
C CYS A 133 3.68 10.93 20.20
N LYS A 134 2.65 10.50 19.49
CA LYS A 134 1.70 9.45 19.90
C LYS A 134 1.69 8.26 18.96
N ALA A 135 2.15 8.42 17.73
CA ALA A 135 2.18 7.32 16.77
C ALA A 135 3.43 7.35 15.88
N ILE A 136 3.72 6.19 15.31
CA ILE A 136 4.65 5.98 14.20
C ILE A 136 3.92 5.24 13.08
N ALA A 137 4.05 5.71 11.84
CA ALA A 137 3.42 5.14 10.65
C ALA A 137 4.48 4.61 9.67
N PRO A 138 5.05 3.42 9.89
CA PRO A 138 6.00 2.83 8.97
C PRO A 138 5.33 2.45 7.66
N VAL A 139 6.06 2.57 6.54
CA VAL A 139 5.59 2.22 5.20
C VAL A 139 6.44 1.07 4.66
N HIS A 140 5.80 0.00 4.24
CA HIS A 140 6.46 -1.14 3.58
C HIS A 140 6.76 -0.79 2.12
N PHE A 141 7.71 0.12 1.91
CA PHE A 141 7.99 0.74 0.62
C PHE A 141 8.30 -0.29 -0.47
N GLY A 142 7.65 -0.13 -1.63
CA GLY A 142 7.87 -0.98 -2.80
C GLY A 142 7.48 -2.45 -2.61
N GLY A 143 7.07 -2.85 -1.41
CA GLY A 143 6.82 -4.24 -1.02
C GLY A 143 7.89 -4.84 -0.10
N TRP A 144 8.87 -4.04 0.32
CA TRP A 144 9.85 -4.45 1.33
C TRP A 144 9.20 -4.48 2.72
N PRO A 145 9.18 -5.62 3.43
CA PRO A 145 8.61 -5.69 4.77
C PRO A 145 9.51 -4.98 5.79
N CYS A 146 8.95 -3.98 6.47
CA CYS A 146 9.61 -3.27 7.57
C CYS A 146 10.08 -4.24 8.67
N ASP A 147 11.07 -3.82 9.46
CA ASP A 147 11.42 -4.51 10.70
C ASP A 147 10.43 -4.13 11.81
N VAL A 148 9.27 -4.79 11.76
CA VAL A 148 8.17 -4.51 12.71
C VAL A 148 8.54 -4.85 14.15
N GLU A 149 9.52 -5.74 14.38
CA GLU A 149 9.99 -6.06 15.73
C GLU A 149 10.86 -4.93 16.30
N ALA A 150 11.75 -4.35 15.47
CA ALA A 150 12.52 -3.17 15.85
C ALA A 150 11.61 -1.96 16.07
N ILE A 151 10.62 -1.75 15.18
CA ILE A 151 9.62 -0.68 15.30
C ILE A 151 8.80 -0.85 16.58
N ALA A 152 8.32 -2.06 16.90
CA ALA A 152 7.56 -2.32 18.12
C ALA A 152 8.37 -2.07 19.39
N LYS A 153 9.66 -2.43 19.40
CA LYS A 153 10.59 -2.11 20.52
C LYS A 153 10.77 -0.60 20.68
N PHE A 154 10.95 0.11 19.57
CA PHE A 154 11.04 1.58 19.56
C PHE A 154 9.75 2.22 20.09
N ALA A 155 8.60 1.84 19.53
CA ALA A 155 7.29 2.35 19.91
C ALA A 155 6.98 2.11 21.39
N LYS A 156 7.26 0.89 21.89
CA LYS A 156 7.06 0.56 23.32
C LYS A 156 7.87 1.44 24.26
N ARG A 157 9.15 1.71 23.92
CA ARG A 157 10.01 2.61 24.74
C ARG A 157 9.51 4.05 24.79
N ARG A 158 8.83 4.49 23.73
CA ARG A 158 8.36 5.87 23.51
C ARG A 158 6.86 6.05 23.77
N GLY A 159 6.12 4.97 24.10
CA GLY A 159 4.67 5.00 24.33
C GLY A 159 3.87 5.32 23.05
N LEU A 160 4.34 4.87 21.88
CA LEU A 160 3.74 5.17 20.59
C LEU A 160 2.80 4.05 20.14
N LYS A 161 1.74 4.43 19.44
CA LYS A 161 0.93 3.56 18.59
C LYS A 161 1.65 3.26 17.29
N VAL A 162 1.48 2.05 16.74
CA VAL A 162 2.06 1.63 15.46
C VAL A 162 0.93 1.37 14.46
N VAL A 163 0.85 2.21 13.42
CA VAL A 163 -0.11 2.05 12.32
C VAL A 163 0.67 1.86 11.02
N GLU A 164 0.76 0.61 10.55
CA GLU A 164 1.55 0.25 9.39
C GLU A 164 0.82 0.56 8.08
N ASP A 165 1.47 1.27 7.15
CA ASP A 165 1.02 1.39 5.77
C ASP A 165 1.59 0.23 4.93
N ALA A 166 0.77 -0.78 4.72
CA ALA A 166 1.09 -1.99 3.96
C ALA A 166 0.49 -1.96 2.54
N ALA A 167 0.21 -0.75 2.00
CA ALA A 167 -0.38 -0.61 0.66
C ALA A 167 0.44 -1.27 -0.46
N HIS A 168 1.71 -1.60 -0.22
CA HIS A 168 2.62 -2.25 -1.17
C HIS A 168 3.00 -3.68 -0.75
N ALA A 169 2.52 -4.20 0.37
CA ALA A 169 3.18 -5.30 1.06
C ALA A 169 2.46 -6.66 1.00
N LEU A 170 1.40 -6.80 0.25
CA LEU A 170 0.75 -8.12 0.11
C LEU A 170 1.45 -8.95 -0.98
N PRO A 171 1.91 -10.19 -0.70
CA PRO A 171 1.95 -10.96 0.54
C PRO A 171 3.36 -10.98 1.20
N ALA A 172 4.01 -9.82 1.33
CA ALA A 172 5.33 -9.75 1.95
C ALA A 172 5.34 -10.37 3.35
N HIS A 173 6.49 -10.96 3.71
CA HIS A 173 6.70 -11.47 5.06
C HIS A 173 8.14 -11.22 5.54
N ARG A 174 8.32 -11.18 6.86
CA ARG A 174 9.63 -11.15 7.52
C ARG A 174 9.62 -12.17 8.67
N ASN A 175 10.70 -12.94 8.82
CA ASN A 175 10.81 -13.99 9.81
C ASN A 175 9.62 -14.98 9.78
N LYS A 176 9.18 -15.36 8.57
CA LYS A 176 8.02 -16.25 8.33
C LYS A 176 6.67 -15.69 8.80
N ARG A 177 6.59 -14.42 9.21
CA ARG A 177 5.36 -13.76 9.60
C ARG A 177 4.94 -12.79 8.50
N LEU A 178 3.73 -12.95 7.96
CA LEU A 178 3.15 -12.04 6.99
C LEU A 178 3.02 -10.63 7.58
N VAL A 179 3.23 -9.61 6.75
CA VAL A 179 2.84 -8.24 7.07
C VAL A 179 1.36 -8.23 7.39
N GLY A 180 0.96 -7.53 8.45
CA GLY A 180 -0.40 -7.53 8.99
C GLY A 180 -0.69 -8.60 10.05
N ALA A 181 0.21 -9.58 10.23
CA ALA A 181 0.11 -10.57 11.31
C ALA A 181 0.92 -10.19 12.55
N SER A 182 1.52 -9.01 12.58
CA SER A 182 2.29 -8.45 13.70
C SER A 182 1.39 -8.04 14.89
N ASN A 183 2.01 -7.58 15.97
CA ASN A 183 1.31 -7.00 17.13
C ASN A 183 1.25 -5.46 17.04
N SER A 184 1.34 -4.89 15.87
CA SER A 184 1.07 -3.47 15.65
C SER A 184 -0.40 -3.15 15.94
N ASP A 185 -0.70 -1.91 16.32
CA ASP A 185 -2.08 -1.51 16.62
C ASP A 185 -2.98 -1.68 15.41
N ALA A 186 -2.47 -1.37 14.19
CA ALA A 186 -3.14 -1.68 12.93
C ALA A 186 -2.16 -1.77 11.77
N CYS A 187 -2.51 -2.55 10.75
CA CYS A 187 -1.81 -2.66 9.47
C CYS A 187 -2.80 -2.51 8.32
N ILE A 188 -2.51 -1.64 7.36
CA ILE A 188 -3.48 -1.24 6.34
C ILE A 188 -3.01 -1.64 4.95
N PHE A 189 -3.80 -2.47 4.25
CA PHE A 189 -3.58 -2.89 2.87
C PHE A 189 -4.41 -2.06 1.90
N SER A 190 -3.94 -1.97 0.65
CA SER A 190 -4.61 -1.30 -0.45
C SER A 190 -4.98 -2.29 -1.55
N PHE A 191 -6.18 -2.11 -2.10
CA PHE A 191 -6.67 -2.84 -3.26
C PHE A 191 -6.98 -1.89 -4.43
N TYR A 192 -6.22 -0.78 -4.51
CA TYR A 192 -6.26 0.11 -5.66
C TYR A 192 -5.84 -0.64 -6.95
N ALA A 193 -6.23 -0.14 -8.11
CA ALA A 193 -6.09 -0.80 -9.40
C ALA A 193 -4.68 -1.33 -9.74
N ASN A 194 -3.62 -0.73 -9.20
CA ASN A 194 -2.23 -1.14 -9.47
C ASN A 194 -1.63 -2.08 -8.42
N LYS A 195 -2.36 -2.45 -7.36
CA LYS A 195 -1.83 -3.27 -6.26
C LYS A 195 -1.72 -4.75 -6.63
N THR A 196 -1.07 -5.53 -5.77
CA THR A 196 -0.86 -6.97 -6.02
C THR A 196 -2.17 -7.69 -6.27
N ILE A 197 -3.20 -7.40 -5.47
CA ILE A 197 -4.60 -7.72 -5.76
C ILE A 197 -5.41 -6.44 -5.80
N THR A 198 -6.49 -6.42 -6.57
CA THR A 198 -7.31 -5.22 -6.74
C THR A 198 -8.80 -5.50 -6.60
N THR A 199 -9.51 -4.48 -6.11
CA THR A 199 -10.98 -4.38 -6.14
C THR A 199 -11.44 -3.16 -6.94
N GLY A 200 -10.51 -2.58 -7.75
CA GLY A 200 -10.65 -1.26 -8.36
C GLY A 200 -10.26 -0.17 -7.38
N GLU A 201 -11.05 0.01 -6.36
CA GLU A 201 -10.79 0.79 -5.14
C GLU A 201 -11.11 -0.08 -3.94
N GLY A 202 -10.29 0.00 -2.88
CA GLY A 202 -10.50 -0.74 -1.65
C GLY A 202 -9.28 -0.73 -0.73
N GLY A 203 -9.51 -1.22 0.47
CA GLY A 203 -8.47 -1.44 1.49
C GLY A 203 -8.94 -2.41 2.56
N MET A 204 -7.99 -2.83 3.39
CA MET A 204 -8.25 -3.70 4.54
C MET A 204 -7.43 -3.23 5.73
N ILE A 205 -8.10 -3.03 6.86
CA ILE A 205 -7.45 -2.86 8.17
C ILE A 205 -7.27 -4.26 8.76
N ALA A 206 -6.07 -4.58 9.19
CA ALA A 206 -5.77 -5.79 9.95
C ALA A 206 -5.27 -5.40 11.35
N THR A 207 -5.82 -6.00 12.39
CA THR A 207 -5.44 -5.70 13.78
C THR A 207 -5.66 -6.92 14.67
N ARG A 208 -4.92 -7.01 15.78
CA ARG A 208 -5.18 -7.98 16.85
C ARG A 208 -5.95 -7.38 18.02
N ASP A 209 -6.20 -6.07 17.97
CA ASP A 209 -6.97 -5.38 19.00
C ASP A 209 -8.46 -5.35 18.62
N PRO A 210 -9.33 -6.10 19.32
CA PRO A 210 -10.76 -6.14 19.05
C PRO A 210 -11.44 -4.76 19.24
N VAL A 211 -10.86 -3.89 20.06
CA VAL A 211 -11.40 -2.53 20.28
C VAL A 211 -11.17 -1.68 19.03
N VAL A 212 -9.98 -1.73 18.46
CA VAL A 212 -9.66 -1.05 17.19
C VAL A 212 -10.55 -1.58 16.06
N ALA A 213 -10.70 -2.91 15.93
CA ALA A 213 -11.54 -3.51 14.91
C ALA A 213 -13.02 -3.11 15.05
N ALA A 214 -13.58 -3.19 16.26
CA ALA A 214 -14.97 -2.81 16.53
C ALA A 214 -15.21 -1.31 16.25
N ARG A 215 -14.28 -0.44 16.66
CA ARG A 215 -14.35 1.00 16.40
C ARG A 215 -14.32 1.28 14.89
N ALA A 216 -13.39 0.68 14.16
CA ALA A 216 -13.28 0.84 12.71
C ALA A 216 -14.56 0.38 11.98
N ARG A 217 -15.16 -0.76 12.36
CA ARG A 217 -16.45 -1.24 11.81
C ARG A 217 -17.58 -0.24 12.03
N THR A 218 -17.68 0.33 13.22
CA THR A 218 -18.68 1.34 13.55
C THR A 218 -18.46 2.61 12.75
N MET A 219 -17.23 3.12 12.76
CA MET A 219 -16.89 4.41 12.15
C MET A 219 -16.93 4.39 10.62
N ARG A 220 -16.65 3.25 9.96
CA ARG A 220 -16.72 3.15 8.50
C ARG A 220 -18.13 3.34 7.92
N THR A 221 -19.16 3.27 8.77
CA THR A 221 -20.58 3.34 8.36
C THR A 221 -21.35 4.32 9.28
N HIS A 222 -21.00 5.59 9.19
CA HIS A 222 -21.70 6.71 9.87
C HIS A 222 -21.78 6.59 11.40
N GLY A 223 -20.97 5.77 12.06
CA GLY A 223 -21.07 5.55 13.51
C GLY A 223 -22.28 4.71 13.91
N LEU A 224 -22.83 3.92 13.00
CA LEU A 224 -23.97 3.05 13.29
C LEU A 224 -23.54 1.87 14.17
N ASN A 225 -24.33 1.57 15.20
CA ASN A 225 -24.11 0.43 16.09
C ASN A 225 -24.56 -0.92 15.51
N ARG A 226 -25.14 -0.92 14.30
CA ARG A 226 -25.58 -2.12 13.56
C ARG A 226 -25.28 -2.02 12.07
N ASP A 227 -24.78 -3.11 11.48
CA ASP A 227 -24.57 -3.21 10.04
C ASP A 227 -25.88 -3.16 9.25
N ALA A 228 -25.84 -2.57 8.05
CA ALA A 228 -26.99 -2.51 7.14
C ALA A 228 -27.49 -3.93 6.78
N PHE A 229 -26.57 -4.88 6.55
CA PHE A 229 -26.90 -6.26 6.22
C PHE A 229 -27.70 -6.94 7.35
N ASP A 230 -27.29 -6.78 8.61
CA ASP A 230 -28.01 -7.37 9.76
C ASP A 230 -29.41 -6.77 9.95
N ARG A 231 -29.62 -5.51 9.52
CA ARG A 231 -30.93 -4.83 9.60
C ARG A 231 -31.95 -5.38 8.58
N PHE A 232 -31.49 -5.79 7.39
CA PHE A 232 -32.36 -6.16 6.28
C PHE A 232 -32.43 -7.68 6.01
N SER A 233 -31.50 -8.49 6.55
CA SER A 233 -31.38 -9.91 6.24
C SER A 233 -32.07 -10.85 7.22
N ARG A 234 -32.55 -10.37 8.39
CA ARG A 234 -33.22 -11.20 9.40
C ARG A 234 -34.71 -10.91 9.47
N VAL A 235 -35.53 -11.97 9.44
CA VAL A 235 -36.95 -11.89 9.74
C VAL A 235 -37.13 -11.38 11.18
N GLY A 236 -37.89 -10.29 11.35
CA GLY A 236 -38.01 -9.61 12.64
C GLY A 236 -36.86 -8.63 12.95
N ALA A 237 -36.02 -8.33 11.97
CA ALA A 237 -34.97 -7.33 12.12
C ALA A 237 -35.55 -5.98 12.55
N SER A 238 -35.12 -5.49 13.69
CA SER A 238 -35.55 -4.20 14.19
C SER A 238 -35.00 -3.07 13.29
N TRP A 239 -35.87 -2.17 12.86
CA TRP A 239 -35.49 -0.91 12.21
C TRP A 239 -34.64 -0.04 13.13
N SER A 240 -34.64 -0.32 14.43
CA SER A 240 -33.95 0.44 15.46
C SER A 240 -32.44 0.31 15.33
N TYR A 241 -31.79 1.44 15.16
CA TYR A 241 -30.33 1.62 15.20
C TYR A 241 -30.03 2.93 15.93
N ASP A 242 -28.81 3.09 16.37
CA ASP A 242 -28.32 4.30 17.00
C ASP A 242 -27.03 4.77 16.32
N ILE A 243 -26.79 6.08 16.32
CA ILE A 243 -25.55 6.72 15.88
C ILE A 243 -24.75 7.04 17.14
N VAL A 244 -23.75 6.19 17.42
CA VAL A 244 -22.95 6.27 18.65
C VAL A 244 -21.69 7.15 18.50
N ALA A 245 -21.40 7.62 17.27
CA ALA A 245 -20.28 8.51 16.98
C ALA A 245 -20.47 9.18 15.61
N PRO A 246 -19.80 10.33 15.34
CA PRO A 246 -19.83 10.99 14.03
C PRO A 246 -18.92 10.24 13.03
N GLY A 247 -19.39 9.08 12.56
CA GLY A 247 -18.64 8.20 11.68
C GLY A 247 -18.59 8.68 10.22
N PHE A 248 -17.88 7.93 9.40
CA PHE A 248 -17.58 8.24 8.00
C PHE A 248 -18.37 7.33 7.05
N LYS A 249 -18.28 7.57 5.75
CA LYS A 249 -18.81 6.68 4.70
C LYS A 249 -17.63 6.02 3.96
N TYR A 250 -17.01 5.02 4.60
CA TYR A 250 -15.77 4.36 4.14
C TYR A 250 -15.92 2.85 3.93
N ASN A 251 -17.14 2.34 3.95
CA ASN A 251 -17.42 0.92 3.76
C ASN A 251 -17.09 0.46 2.33
N LEU A 252 -16.61 -0.79 2.19
CA LEU A 252 -16.45 -1.49 0.92
C LEU A 252 -17.80 -2.02 0.46
N THR A 253 -18.00 -2.17 -0.86
CA THR A 253 -19.18 -2.77 -1.47
C THR A 253 -19.00 -4.28 -1.67
N ASP A 254 -20.09 -5.05 -1.70
CA ASP A 254 -20.04 -6.48 -2.03
C ASP A 254 -19.55 -6.71 -3.46
N LEU A 255 -19.80 -5.80 -4.38
CA LEU A 255 -19.28 -5.86 -5.74
C LEU A 255 -17.73 -5.84 -5.75
N ALA A 256 -17.13 -4.90 -5.02
CA ALA A 256 -15.68 -4.81 -4.88
C ALA A 256 -15.10 -6.00 -4.10
N ALA A 257 -15.76 -6.41 -3.02
CA ALA A 257 -15.36 -7.56 -2.21
C ALA A 257 -15.36 -8.88 -3.00
N ALA A 258 -16.33 -9.10 -3.88
CA ALA A 258 -16.39 -10.28 -4.73
C ALA A 258 -15.21 -10.37 -5.70
N ILE A 259 -14.80 -9.25 -6.28
CA ILE A 259 -13.57 -9.17 -7.09
C ILE A 259 -12.35 -9.48 -6.20
N GLY A 260 -12.31 -8.89 -5.00
CA GLY A 260 -11.23 -9.11 -4.03
C GLY A 260 -11.07 -10.58 -3.62
N LEU A 261 -12.17 -11.31 -3.44
CA LEU A 261 -12.17 -12.74 -3.14
C LEU A 261 -11.53 -13.56 -4.27
N ALA A 262 -11.93 -13.33 -5.53
CA ALA A 262 -11.34 -13.99 -6.69
C ALA A 262 -9.85 -13.69 -6.84
N GLN A 263 -9.44 -12.45 -6.58
CA GLN A 263 -8.04 -12.01 -6.61
C GLN A 263 -7.21 -12.63 -5.46
N LEU A 264 -7.79 -12.77 -4.27
CA LEU A 264 -7.11 -13.31 -3.09
C LEU A 264 -6.68 -14.77 -3.29
N GLU A 265 -7.46 -15.58 -4.00
CA GLU A 265 -7.12 -16.96 -4.36
C GLU A 265 -5.84 -17.06 -5.22
N ARG A 266 -5.48 -15.98 -5.91
CA ARG A 266 -4.35 -15.91 -6.83
C ARG A 266 -3.16 -15.12 -6.32
N VAL A 267 -3.19 -14.67 -5.07
CA VAL A 267 -2.17 -13.75 -4.52
C VAL A 267 -0.75 -14.30 -4.64
N TYR A 268 -0.55 -15.60 -4.38
CA TYR A 268 0.77 -16.23 -4.49
C TYR A 268 1.18 -16.49 -5.94
N GLU A 269 0.24 -16.74 -6.85
CA GLU A 269 0.52 -16.78 -8.30
C GLU A 269 1.04 -15.42 -8.78
N PHE A 270 0.39 -14.34 -8.39
CA PHE A 270 0.82 -12.99 -8.74
C PHE A 270 2.18 -12.64 -8.15
N GLN A 271 2.42 -13.06 -6.91
CA GLN A 271 3.71 -12.87 -6.26
C GLN A 271 4.83 -13.60 -7.00
N ALA A 272 4.66 -14.86 -7.34
CA ALA A 272 5.67 -15.63 -8.05
C ALA A 272 6.02 -15.01 -9.42
N ARG A 273 5.02 -14.50 -10.15
CA ARG A 273 5.24 -13.79 -11.42
C ARG A 273 6.01 -12.48 -11.23
N ARG A 274 5.68 -11.69 -10.21
CA ARG A 274 6.40 -10.45 -9.88
C ARG A 274 7.86 -10.74 -9.50
N GLU A 275 8.09 -11.76 -8.72
CA GLU A 275 9.43 -12.19 -8.32
C GLU A 275 10.27 -12.62 -9.53
N ALA A 276 9.70 -13.39 -10.45
CA ALA A 276 10.42 -13.80 -11.67
C ALA A 276 10.84 -12.60 -12.53
N ILE A 277 9.98 -11.60 -12.68
CA ILE A 277 10.31 -10.35 -13.41
C ILE A 277 11.40 -9.57 -12.67
N ALA A 278 11.27 -9.44 -11.35
CA ALA A 278 12.25 -8.72 -10.53
C ALA A 278 13.63 -9.39 -10.60
N GLU A 279 13.70 -10.72 -10.49
CA GLU A 279 14.96 -11.47 -10.62
C GLU A 279 15.60 -11.27 -12.00
N ARG A 280 14.80 -11.25 -13.07
CA ARG A 280 15.30 -10.99 -14.42
C ARG A 280 15.89 -9.58 -14.54
N TYR A 281 15.24 -8.56 -13.98
CA TYR A 281 15.78 -7.20 -13.90
C TYR A 281 17.08 -7.14 -13.09
N LEU A 282 17.10 -7.75 -11.89
CA LEU A 282 18.28 -7.79 -11.03
C LEU A 282 19.48 -8.42 -11.72
N GLN A 283 19.25 -9.51 -12.48
CA GLN A 283 20.29 -10.22 -13.20
C GLN A 283 20.83 -9.42 -14.39
N HIS A 284 19.94 -8.82 -15.19
CA HIS A 284 20.33 -8.23 -16.47
C HIS A 284 20.65 -6.74 -16.43
N LEU A 285 20.47 -6.07 -15.28
CA LEU A 285 20.75 -4.65 -15.10
C LEU A 285 21.93 -4.39 -14.13
N ALA A 286 22.57 -5.43 -13.61
CA ALA A 286 23.59 -5.32 -12.55
C ALA A 286 24.88 -4.59 -12.98
N ASP A 287 25.20 -4.59 -14.26
CA ASP A 287 26.39 -3.97 -14.84
C ASP A 287 26.18 -2.49 -15.27
N LEU A 288 24.97 -1.96 -15.10
CA LEU A 288 24.64 -0.59 -15.47
C LEU A 288 24.98 0.42 -14.34
N PRO A 289 25.20 1.70 -14.65
CA PRO A 289 25.47 2.76 -13.67
C PRO A 289 24.17 3.16 -12.92
N ILE A 290 23.52 2.18 -12.29
CA ILE A 290 22.30 2.34 -11.49
C ILE A 290 22.44 1.61 -10.17
N ASP A 291 21.67 2.03 -9.16
CA ASP A 291 21.45 1.23 -7.97
C ASP A 291 20.16 0.45 -8.14
N LEU A 292 20.25 -0.85 -7.96
CA LEU A 292 19.13 -1.78 -8.00
C LEU A 292 18.52 -1.93 -6.59
N PRO A 293 17.21 -2.21 -6.48
CA PRO A 293 16.62 -2.55 -5.21
C PRO A 293 17.22 -3.84 -4.67
N ALA A 294 17.35 -3.92 -3.35
CA ALA A 294 17.78 -5.16 -2.69
C ALA A 294 16.69 -6.23 -2.79
N ARG A 295 17.10 -7.52 -2.74
CA ARG A 295 16.20 -8.69 -2.94
C ARG A 295 15.14 -8.88 -1.84
N GLY A 296 15.32 -8.28 -0.70
CA GLY A 296 14.48 -8.45 0.48
C GLY A 296 15.32 -8.73 1.73
N PRO A 297 14.73 -8.78 2.91
CA PRO A 297 15.44 -9.18 4.13
C PRO A 297 15.79 -10.68 4.08
N GLU A 298 16.87 -11.09 4.75
CA GLU A 298 17.45 -12.45 4.70
C GLU A 298 16.42 -13.58 4.94
N ASN A 299 15.49 -13.36 5.89
CA ASN A 299 14.44 -14.34 6.24
C ASN A 299 13.05 -13.80 5.85
N GLY A 300 12.92 -13.16 4.68
CA GLY A 300 11.68 -12.53 4.27
C GLY A 300 11.35 -12.70 2.80
N LEU A 301 10.18 -12.24 2.43
CA LEU A 301 9.69 -12.14 1.07
C LEU A 301 9.38 -10.69 0.74
N HIS A 302 10.00 -10.16 -0.31
CA HIS A 302 9.65 -8.88 -0.91
C HIS A 302 8.41 -9.05 -1.80
N ALA A 303 7.36 -8.24 -1.62
CA ALA A 303 6.15 -8.35 -2.44
C ALA A 303 6.34 -7.88 -3.89
N TRP A 304 7.45 -7.23 -4.20
CA TRP A 304 7.75 -6.69 -5.53
C TRP A 304 6.59 -5.91 -6.14
N HIS A 305 5.96 -5.07 -5.32
CA HIS A 305 4.94 -4.15 -5.82
C HIS A 305 5.54 -3.14 -6.79
N LEU A 306 6.73 -2.63 -6.47
CA LEU A 306 7.51 -1.73 -7.30
C LEU A 306 8.90 -2.34 -7.57
N PHE A 307 9.49 -1.97 -8.71
CA PHE A 307 10.90 -2.18 -9.01
C PHE A 307 11.58 -0.81 -9.19
N PRO A 308 11.91 -0.11 -8.09
CA PRO A 308 12.55 1.19 -8.15
C PRO A 308 14.04 1.04 -8.36
N ILE A 309 14.59 1.73 -9.34
CA ILE A 309 16.03 1.89 -9.54
C ILE A 309 16.42 3.33 -9.25
N ARG A 310 17.70 3.58 -9.00
CA ARG A 310 18.25 4.92 -8.93
C ARG A 310 19.36 5.08 -9.95
N ILE A 311 19.20 6.02 -10.88
CA ILE A 311 20.23 6.40 -11.85
C ILE A 311 21.35 7.10 -11.06
N ARG A 312 22.59 6.63 -11.22
CA ARG A 312 23.75 7.22 -10.55
C ARG A 312 24.19 8.50 -11.27
N SER A 313 24.86 9.40 -10.56
CA SER A 313 25.35 10.68 -11.08
C SER A 313 26.38 10.54 -12.21
N GLU A 314 27.12 9.43 -12.24
CA GLU A 314 28.09 9.09 -13.27
C GLU A 314 27.49 8.50 -14.56
N ALA A 315 26.18 8.27 -14.59
CA ALA A 315 25.49 7.78 -15.77
C ALA A 315 25.54 8.84 -16.90
N CYS A 316 25.62 8.39 -18.14
CA CYS A 316 25.69 9.28 -19.31
C CYS A 316 24.37 9.99 -19.65
N ALA A 317 23.26 9.59 -19.01
CA ALA A 317 21.93 10.18 -19.20
C ALA A 317 21.25 10.46 -17.85
N ARG A 318 20.47 11.53 -17.81
CA ARG A 318 19.67 11.91 -16.64
C ARG A 318 18.38 11.08 -16.61
N ARG A 319 17.80 10.94 -15.41
CA ARG A 319 16.52 10.24 -15.20
C ARG A 319 15.45 10.67 -16.22
N ASP A 320 15.25 11.97 -16.38
CA ASP A 320 14.17 12.50 -17.21
C ASP A 320 14.38 12.16 -18.70
N ASP A 321 15.63 12.19 -19.19
CA ASP A 321 15.99 11.76 -20.55
C ASP A 321 15.70 10.25 -20.77
N ILE A 322 15.92 9.43 -19.73
CA ILE A 322 15.62 8.00 -19.77
C ILE A 322 14.11 7.77 -19.80
N ILE A 323 13.33 8.51 -19.01
CA ILE A 323 11.85 8.46 -19.04
C ILE A 323 11.33 8.80 -20.44
N GLU A 324 11.87 9.85 -21.09
CA GLU A 324 11.50 10.22 -22.45
C GLU A 324 11.81 9.10 -23.45
N ARG A 325 12.99 8.48 -23.37
CA ARG A 325 13.38 7.36 -24.24
C ARG A 325 12.48 6.13 -24.05
N LEU A 326 12.16 5.75 -22.80
CA LEU A 326 11.22 4.68 -22.50
C LEU A 326 9.84 4.98 -23.09
N THR A 327 9.35 6.21 -22.86
CA THR A 327 8.04 6.67 -23.37
C THR A 327 7.98 6.64 -24.90
N ALA A 328 9.05 7.10 -25.59
CA ALA A 328 9.15 7.06 -27.06
C ALA A 328 9.10 5.63 -27.62
N LYS A 329 9.49 4.63 -26.82
CA LYS A 329 9.39 3.20 -27.15
C LYS A 329 8.07 2.56 -26.70
N GLY A 330 7.12 3.35 -26.19
CA GLY A 330 5.84 2.85 -25.69
C GLY A 330 5.96 2.06 -24.37
N ILE A 331 6.99 2.34 -23.57
CA ILE A 331 7.23 1.73 -22.26
C ILE A 331 6.86 2.74 -21.16
N GLY A 332 5.90 2.36 -20.31
CA GLY A 332 5.50 3.15 -19.17
C GLY A 332 6.50 3.04 -18.03
N SER A 333 6.78 4.15 -17.38
CA SER A 333 7.60 4.22 -16.17
C SER A 333 6.98 5.22 -15.18
N SER A 334 7.48 5.26 -13.94
CA SER A 334 7.00 6.19 -12.92
C SER A 334 8.13 6.60 -11.98
N VAL A 335 7.84 7.50 -11.04
CA VAL A 335 8.76 7.90 -9.98
C VAL A 335 8.07 7.73 -8.62
N HIS A 336 8.57 6.85 -7.77
CA HIS A 336 8.06 6.58 -6.43
C HIS A 336 9.15 6.87 -5.38
N TYR A 337 9.02 7.94 -4.62
CA TYR A 337 8.13 9.08 -4.76
C TYR A 337 8.95 10.36 -4.68
N ARG A 338 8.38 11.49 -5.12
CA ARG A 338 8.92 12.78 -4.68
C ARG A 338 8.69 12.86 -3.17
N PRO A 339 9.73 13.06 -2.34
CA PRO A 339 9.59 13.11 -0.89
C PRO A 339 8.58 14.19 -0.44
N LEU A 340 7.83 13.90 0.62
CA LEU A 340 6.78 14.79 1.10
C LEU A 340 7.31 16.18 1.45
N HIS A 341 8.47 16.29 2.08
CA HIS A 341 9.07 17.56 2.45
C HIS A 341 9.41 18.48 1.24
N GLN A 342 9.49 17.91 0.02
CA GLN A 342 9.67 18.68 -1.22
C GLN A 342 8.32 19.06 -1.87
N MET A 343 7.19 18.50 -1.44
CA MET A 343 5.87 18.81 -1.98
C MET A 343 5.33 20.10 -1.40
N THR A 344 4.66 20.91 -2.22
CA THR A 344 4.25 22.28 -1.88
C THR A 344 3.45 22.36 -0.59
N TYR A 345 2.45 21.48 -0.41
CA TYR A 345 1.62 21.47 0.79
C TYR A 345 2.44 21.12 2.03
N TRP A 346 3.12 19.98 2.02
CA TRP A 346 3.89 19.49 3.16
C TRP A 346 5.05 20.41 3.53
N ARG A 347 5.73 20.98 2.54
CA ARG A 347 6.79 21.99 2.78
C ARG A 347 6.29 23.21 3.57
N ARG A 348 5.02 23.60 3.38
CA ARG A 348 4.41 24.70 4.16
C ARG A 348 4.06 24.25 5.57
N GLN A 349 3.56 23.04 5.76
CA GLN A 349 3.25 22.47 7.08
C GLN A 349 4.47 22.26 7.96
N LEU A 350 5.64 22.01 7.36
CA LEU A 350 6.90 21.77 8.04
C LEU A 350 7.66 23.06 8.43
N GLN A 351 7.02 24.22 8.45
CA GLN A 351 7.67 25.47 8.88
C GLN A 351 8.15 25.34 10.33
N GLY A 352 9.47 25.48 10.54
CA GLY A 352 10.11 25.34 11.85
C GLY A 352 10.61 23.94 12.21
N GLN A 353 10.35 22.90 11.41
CA GLN A 353 10.94 21.57 11.61
C GLN A 353 12.29 21.41 10.89
N THR A 354 13.15 20.52 11.40
CA THR A 354 14.39 20.14 10.72
C THR A 354 14.09 19.51 9.35
N ARG A 355 14.67 20.08 8.27
CA ARG A 355 14.41 19.69 6.88
C ARG A 355 15.59 18.94 6.26
N CYS A 356 16.26 18.10 7.03
CA CYS A 356 17.41 17.33 6.56
C CYS A 356 16.95 15.87 6.34
N PHE A 357 16.89 15.45 5.07
CA PHE A 357 16.48 14.10 4.64
C PHE A 357 17.45 13.60 3.56
N PRO A 358 18.75 13.44 3.90
CA PRO A 358 19.79 13.22 2.90
C PRO A 358 19.60 11.92 2.11
N VAL A 359 19.02 10.87 2.72
CA VAL A 359 18.80 9.60 2.03
C VAL A 359 17.65 9.71 1.04
N ALA A 360 16.51 10.27 1.47
CA ALA A 360 15.35 10.44 0.60
C ALA A 360 15.65 11.42 -0.56
N ASP A 361 16.39 12.50 -0.31
CA ASP A 361 16.79 13.45 -1.33
C ASP A 361 17.71 12.80 -2.37
N ARG A 362 18.77 12.14 -1.92
CA ARG A 362 19.71 11.43 -2.80
C ARG A 362 19.01 10.33 -3.62
N TYR A 363 18.09 9.61 -3.00
CA TYR A 363 17.30 8.60 -3.72
C TYR A 363 16.45 9.25 -4.83
N PHE A 364 15.72 10.32 -4.51
CA PHE A 364 14.80 10.96 -5.44
C PHE A 364 15.51 11.59 -6.65
N GLU A 365 16.72 12.08 -6.53
CA GLU A 365 17.49 12.67 -7.63
C GLU A 365 17.55 11.76 -8.86
N GLY A 366 17.74 10.46 -8.64
CA GLY A 366 17.83 9.47 -9.72
C GLY A 366 16.71 8.43 -9.74
N ALA A 367 15.68 8.55 -8.91
CA ALA A 367 14.63 7.55 -8.77
C ALA A 367 13.82 7.34 -10.04
N LEU A 368 13.74 6.11 -10.50
CA LEU A 368 12.93 5.66 -11.63
C LEU A 368 12.33 4.29 -11.30
N THR A 369 11.04 4.10 -11.53
CA THR A 369 10.38 2.81 -11.31
C THR A 369 10.04 2.17 -12.65
N LEU A 370 10.56 0.96 -12.86
CA LEU A 370 10.30 0.16 -14.05
C LEU A 370 8.93 -0.52 -13.98
N PRO A 371 8.31 -0.84 -15.13
CA PRO A 371 7.05 -1.56 -15.15
C PRO A 371 7.21 -2.96 -14.56
N LEU A 372 6.26 -3.36 -13.72
CA LEU A 372 6.23 -4.68 -13.10
C LEU A 372 4.78 -5.06 -12.75
N TYR A 373 4.21 -6.04 -13.45
CA TYR A 373 2.86 -6.56 -13.21
C TYR A 373 2.75 -8.04 -13.63
N PRO A 374 1.86 -8.83 -13.04
CA PRO A 374 1.81 -10.29 -13.24
C PRO A 374 1.60 -10.74 -14.69
N GLY A 375 0.95 -9.94 -15.53
CA GLY A 375 0.71 -10.22 -16.94
C GLY A 375 1.88 -9.92 -17.87
N MET A 376 2.97 -9.34 -17.35
CA MET A 376 4.16 -9.01 -18.14
C MET A 376 4.99 -10.27 -18.40
N GLY A 377 5.24 -10.57 -19.68
CA GLY A 377 6.01 -11.73 -20.10
C GLY A 377 7.52 -11.45 -20.21
N GLU A 378 8.28 -12.48 -20.58
CA GLU A 378 9.74 -12.35 -20.78
C GLU A 378 10.09 -11.40 -21.90
N VAL A 379 9.34 -11.42 -23.01
CA VAL A 379 9.56 -10.55 -24.18
C VAL A 379 9.44 -9.08 -23.80
N GLU A 380 8.38 -8.72 -23.07
CA GLU A 380 8.19 -7.35 -22.56
C GLU A 380 9.28 -6.96 -21.58
N THR A 381 9.68 -7.87 -20.69
CA THR A 381 10.74 -7.64 -19.70
C THR A 381 12.08 -7.40 -20.38
N ASP A 382 12.44 -8.22 -21.39
CA ASP A 382 13.67 -8.07 -22.15
C ASP A 382 13.71 -6.78 -22.97
N GLU A 383 12.58 -6.36 -23.46
CA GLU A 383 12.49 -5.11 -24.17
C GLU A 383 12.74 -3.91 -23.24
N VAL A 384 12.16 -3.89 -22.03
CA VAL A 384 12.47 -2.85 -21.03
C VAL A 384 13.97 -2.84 -20.71
N ILE A 385 14.58 -4.02 -20.49
CA ILE A 385 16.02 -4.16 -20.26
C ILE A 385 16.81 -3.59 -21.42
N SER A 386 16.48 -3.96 -22.65
CA SER A 386 17.19 -3.53 -23.85
C SER A 386 17.15 -2.01 -24.05
N VAL A 387 15.97 -1.41 -23.88
CA VAL A 387 15.79 0.05 -24.02
C VAL A 387 16.54 0.80 -22.93
N LEU A 388 16.48 0.32 -21.67
CA LEU A 388 17.21 0.93 -20.56
C LEU A 388 18.73 0.84 -20.76
N ARG A 389 19.24 -0.32 -21.19
CA ARG A 389 20.67 -0.48 -21.53
C ARG A 389 21.11 0.45 -22.64
N GLY A 390 20.30 0.62 -23.69
CA GLY A 390 20.58 1.57 -24.78
C GLY A 390 20.48 3.05 -24.36
N ALA A 391 19.75 3.35 -23.30
CA ALA A 391 19.63 4.69 -22.76
C ALA A 391 20.77 5.09 -21.81
N LEU A 392 21.46 4.09 -21.21
CA LEU A 392 22.53 4.28 -20.23
C LEU A 392 23.95 4.03 -20.77
N ARG A 393 24.06 3.65 -22.03
CA ARG A 393 25.32 3.57 -22.81
C ARG A 393 25.49 4.80 -23.68
#